data_77606fb4ef128fd17f014ac8908e073a
#
_entry.id   77606fb4ef128fd17f014ac8908e073a
#
_cell.length_a   1.000
_cell.length_b   1.000
_cell.length_c   1.000
_cell.angle_alpha   90.00
_cell.angle_beta   90.00
_cell.angle_gamma   90.00
#
_symmetry.space_group_name_H-M   'P 1'
#
loop_
_entity.id
_entity.type
_entity.pdbx_description
1 polymer ?
#
loop_
_entity_poly.entity_id
_entity_poly.type
_entity_poly.pdbx_seq_one_letter_code
_entity_poly.pdbx_strand_id
1 'polypeptide(L)'
;MMNINDLKLRDLQPSQFYISAKKLQSVESWLDAGDLSGFQPIPVKLLGGRPVMTDGHTRAAAALRAGLETVPLVWDEDELDWEMYQICVDACRRRQVFSPADLLRRIVSEPEYAEKWDGWCDAMQAEVLARRADQKRKP
;
A
#
# COMPACT_ATOMS: atom_id res chain seq x y z
N MET A 1 -8.27 15.53 15.91
CA MET A 1 -7.30 15.39 14.81
C MET A 1 -6.52 14.10 15.00
N MET A 2 -6.34 13.34 13.95
CA MET A 2 -5.65 12.05 14.00
C MET A 2 -4.15 12.26 14.19
N ASN A 3 -3.58 11.62 15.23
CA ASN A 3 -2.15 11.63 15.47
C ASN A 3 -1.53 10.38 14.86
N ILE A 4 -0.56 10.56 13.96
CA ILE A 4 0.08 9.45 13.26
C ILE A 4 0.75 8.47 14.22
N ASN A 5 1.23 8.96 15.36
CA ASN A 5 1.91 8.11 16.36
C ASN A 5 0.95 7.18 17.11
N ASP A 6 -0.35 7.42 17.03
CA ASP A 6 -1.37 6.59 17.67
C ASP A 6 -1.84 5.46 16.73
N LEU A 7 -1.42 5.48 15.47
CA LEU A 7 -1.83 4.48 14.48
C LEU A 7 -1.02 3.20 14.62
N LYS A 8 -1.73 2.08 14.58
CA LYS A 8 -1.13 0.74 14.52
C LYS A 8 -1.21 0.24 13.09
N LEU A 9 -0.40 -0.76 12.76
CA LEU A 9 -0.41 -1.36 11.42
C LEU A 9 -1.82 -1.78 11.00
N ARG A 10 -2.60 -2.34 11.93
CA ARG A 10 -3.97 -2.80 11.64
C ARG A 10 -4.95 -1.66 11.32
N ASP A 11 -4.60 -0.42 11.65
CA ASP A 11 -5.44 0.75 11.38
C ASP A 11 -5.25 1.29 9.96
N LEU A 12 -4.23 0.82 9.25
CA LEU A 12 -3.85 1.35 7.95
C LEU A 12 -4.55 0.62 6.82
N GLN A 13 -5.12 1.37 5.89
CA GLN A 13 -5.73 0.82 4.68
C GLN A 13 -4.65 0.66 3.60
N PRO A 14 -4.44 -0.56 3.07
CA PRO A 14 -3.56 -0.72 1.91
C PRO A 14 -4.11 -0.09 0.64
N SER A 15 -3.21 0.32 -0.24
CA SER A 15 -3.51 0.73 -1.60
C SER A 15 -2.92 -0.24 -2.63
N GLN A 16 -2.48 -1.41 -2.18
CA GLN A 16 -1.91 -2.49 -2.98
C GLN A 16 -2.50 -3.80 -2.47
N PHE A 17 -2.87 -4.71 -3.38
CA PHE A 17 -3.57 -5.93 -2.94
C PHE A 17 -2.84 -7.24 -3.25
N TYR A 18 -1.56 -7.19 -3.61
CA TYR A 18 -0.66 -8.36 -3.67
C TYR A 18 0.71 -8.00 -3.13
N ILE A 19 1.41 -8.99 -2.59
CA ILE A 19 2.78 -8.85 -2.11
C ILE A 19 3.66 -9.84 -2.89
N SER A 20 4.81 -9.38 -3.37
CA SER A 20 5.81 -10.25 -3.99
C SER A 20 6.53 -11.05 -2.90
N ALA A 21 6.52 -12.39 -3.03
CA ALA A 21 7.24 -13.27 -2.11
C ALA A 21 8.74 -12.95 -2.06
N LYS A 22 9.32 -12.61 -3.21
CA LYS A 22 10.74 -12.28 -3.30
C LYS A 22 11.06 -10.98 -2.56
N LYS A 23 10.24 -9.94 -2.76
CA LYS A 23 10.41 -8.67 -2.05
C LYS A 23 10.22 -8.83 -0.56
N LEU A 24 9.25 -9.64 -0.14
CA LEU A 24 9.00 -9.91 1.27
C LEU A 24 10.20 -10.61 1.89
N GLN A 25 10.75 -11.62 1.24
CA GLN A 25 11.93 -12.32 1.71
C GLN A 25 13.13 -11.36 1.86
N SER A 26 13.30 -10.45 0.90
CA SER A 26 14.34 -9.43 0.96
C SER A 26 14.20 -8.53 2.19
N VAL A 27 12.98 -8.04 2.46
CA VAL A 27 12.72 -7.21 3.65
C VAL A 27 12.96 -8.01 4.93
N GLU A 28 12.50 -9.25 4.98
CA GLU A 28 12.67 -10.10 6.16
C GLU A 28 14.13 -10.41 6.46
N SER A 29 15.01 -10.35 5.45
CA SER A 29 16.43 -10.60 5.63
C SER A 29 17.14 -9.51 6.44
N TRP A 30 16.63 -8.27 6.46
CA TRP A 30 17.25 -7.16 7.20
C TRP A 30 16.38 -6.64 8.34
N LEU A 31 15.10 -7.03 8.42
CA LEU A 31 14.20 -6.53 9.45
C LEU A 31 14.62 -7.03 10.84
N ASP A 32 14.84 -6.09 11.75
CA ASP A 32 15.13 -6.36 13.15
C ASP A 32 13.98 -5.83 14.01
N ALA A 33 13.13 -6.73 14.49
CA ALA A 33 11.97 -6.35 15.31
C ALA A 33 12.37 -5.72 16.64
N GLY A 34 13.58 -5.99 17.13
CA GLY A 34 14.09 -5.42 18.37
C GLY A 34 14.75 -4.05 18.19
N ASP A 35 15.03 -3.64 16.96
CA ASP A 35 15.67 -2.35 16.67
C ASP A 35 15.16 -1.83 15.32
N LEU A 36 14.20 -0.89 15.40
CA LEU A 36 13.59 -0.30 14.22
C LEU A 36 14.30 0.97 13.73
N SER A 37 15.50 1.26 14.22
CA SER A 37 16.25 2.46 13.79
C SER A 37 16.54 2.47 12.29
N GLY A 38 16.72 1.27 11.69
CA GLY A 38 16.92 1.12 10.25
C GLY A 38 15.65 0.94 9.44
N PHE A 39 14.49 0.98 10.07
CA PHE A 39 13.20 0.80 9.39
C PHE A 39 12.74 2.13 8.81
N GLN A 40 12.66 2.22 7.48
CA GLN A 40 12.17 3.44 6.84
C GLN A 40 10.69 3.64 7.18
N PRO A 41 10.29 4.86 7.60
CA PRO A 41 8.89 5.13 7.92
C PRO A 41 7.97 4.82 6.74
N ILE A 42 6.81 4.27 7.06
CA ILE A 42 5.77 4.00 6.06
C ILE A 42 4.96 5.27 5.83
N PRO A 43 4.85 5.74 4.57
CA PRO A 43 4.07 6.94 4.28
C PRO A 43 2.57 6.66 4.30
N VAL A 44 1.83 7.58 4.91
CA VAL A 44 0.38 7.47 5.11
C VAL A 44 -0.29 8.76 4.67
N LYS A 45 -1.45 8.65 4.04
CA LYS A 45 -2.29 9.78 3.61
C LYS A 45 -3.72 9.56 4.05
N LEU A 46 -4.38 10.61 4.55
CA LEU A 46 -5.81 10.55 4.83
C LEU A 46 -6.59 10.70 3.53
N LEU A 47 -7.32 9.67 3.14
CA LEU A 47 -8.24 9.70 2.01
C LEU A 47 -9.64 9.33 2.52
N GLY A 48 -10.58 10.25 2.38
CA GLY A 48 -11.93 10.05 2.91
C GLY A 48 -11.94 9.80 4.41
N GLY A 49 -11.03 10.44 5.16
CA GLY A 49 -10.90 10.25 6.60
C GLY A 49 -10.22 8.96 7.02
N ARG A 50 -9.75 8.14 6.07
CA ARG A 50 -9.13 6.85 6.32
C ARG A 50 -7.61 6.95 6.13
N PRO A 51 -6.79 6.45 7.08
CA PRO A 51 -5.34 6.46 6.89
C PRO A 51 -4.94 5.38 5.88
N VAL A 52 -4.43 5.82 4.74
CA VAL A 52 -4.08 4.95 3.60
C VAL A 52 -2.57 4.89 3.47
N MET A 53 -2.03 3.67 3.36
CA MET A 53 -0.63 3.49 3.02
C MET A 53 -0.43 3.83 1.55
N THR A 54 0.51 4.72 1.27
CA THR A 54 0.84 5.08 -0.12
C THR A 54 2.02 4.26 -0.64
N ASP A 55 2.80 3.66 0.26
CA ASP A 55 3.95 2.80 -0.06
C ASP A 55 4.25 1.92 1.15
N GLY A 56 5.24 1.04 1.05
CA GLY A 56 5.72 0.25 2.17
C GLY A 56 4.87 -0.96 2.52
N HIS A 57 4.05 -1.45 1.61
CA HIS A 57 3.18 -2.60 1.86
C HIS A 57 3.95 -3.87 2.23
N THR A 58 5.07 -4.12 1.56
CA THR A 58 5.94 -5.26 1.87
C THR A 58 6.55 -5.13 3.26
N ARG A 59 7.00 -3.93 3.64
CA ARG A 59 7.54 -3.67 4.98
C ARG A 59 6.48 -3.88 6.06
N ALA A 60 5.26 -3.43 5.80
CA ALA A 60 4.15 -3.62 6.74
C ALA A 60 3.82 -5.10 6.92
N ALA A 61 3.76 -5.86 5.84
CA ALA A 61 3.53 -7.31 5.90
C ALA A 61 4.63 -8.02 6.68
N ALA A 62 5.90 -7.67 6.41
CA ALA A 62 7.03 -8.24 7.11
C ALA A 62 7.00 -7.92 8.61
N ALA A 63 6.66 -6.68 8.97
CA ALA A 63 6.56 -6.25 10.35
C ALA A 63 5.49 -7.04 11.10
N LEU A 64 4.34 -7.25 10.48
CA LEU A 64 3.27 -8.07 11.10
C LEU A 64 3.72 -9.51 11.30
N ARG A 65 4.40 -10.12 10.32
CA ARG A 65 4.91 -11.47 10.46
C ARG A 65 5.95 -11.58 11.58
N ALA A 66 6.66 -10.50 11.85
CA ALA A 66 7.63 -10.42 12.96
C ALA A 66 6.95 -10.15 14.31
N GLY A 67 5.63 -10.02 14.36
CA GLY A 67 4.88 -9.79 15.59
C GLY A 67 4.78 -8.33 16.02
N LEU A 68 5.12 -7.37 15.14
CA LEU A 68 5.03 -5.96 15.47
C LEU A 68 3.61 -5.44 15.29
N GLU A 69 3.16 -4.58 16.19
CA GLU A 69 1.88 -3.88 16.09
C GLU A 69 2.05 -2.48 15.55
N THR A 70 3.21 -1.88 15.78
CA THR A 70 3.52 -0.50 15.39
C THR A 70 4.87 -0.45 14.69
N VAL A 71 4.99 0.48 13.76
CA VAL A 71 6.25 0.79 13.07
C VAL A 71 6.31 2.30 12.87
N PRO A 72 7.50 2.85 12.57
CA PRO A 72 7.59 4.28 12.23
C PRO A 72 6.69 4.62 11.03
N LEU A 73 5.90 5.67 11.18
CA LEU A 73 5.00 6.18 10.14
C LEU A 73 5.33 7.66 9.87
N VAL A 74 5.02 8.12 8.66
CA VAL A 74 5.17 9.52 8.28
C VAL A 74 3.99 9.92 7.39
N TRP A 75 3.51 11.17 7.55
CA TRP A 75 2.50 11.67 6.62
C TRP A 75 3.12 11.88 5.25
N ASP A 76 2.45 11.38 4.22
CA ASP A 76 2.88 11.59 2.84
C ASP A 76 2.42 12.97 2.40
N GLU A 77 3.37 13.87 2.19
CA GLU A 77 3.10 15.25 1.76
C GLU A 77 3.39 15.45 0.27
N ASP A 78 3.76 14.38 -0.43
CA ASP A 78 4.01 14.44 -1.87
C ASP A 78 2.71 14.67 -2.64
N GLU A 79 2.82 15.35 -3.77
CA GLU A 79 1.69 15.52 -4.67
C GLU A 79 1.58 14.30 -5.57
N LEU A 80 0.79 13.32 -5.13
CA LEU A 80 0.53 12.10 -5.86
C LEU A 80 -0.84 12.16 -6.54
N ASP A 81 -1.11 11.18 -7.37
CA ASP A 81 -2.40 11.09 -8.06
C ASP A 81 -3.44 10.45 -7.13
N TRP A 82 -4.11 11.28 -6.34
CA TRP A 82 -5.03 10.82 -5.31
C TRP A 82 -6.27 10.13 -5.86
N GLU A 83 -6.69 10.47 -7.08
CA GLU A 83 -7.77 9.74 -7.75
C GLU A 83 -7.35 8.30 -8.02
N MET A 84 -6.14 8.08 -8.52
CA MET A 84 -5.62 6.74 -8.77
C MET A 84 -5.46 5.96 -7.46
N TYR A 85 -4.97 6.61 -6.40
CA TYR A 85 -4.89 5.97 -5.09
C TYR A 85 -6.26 5.57 -4.55
N GLN A 86 -7.27 6.41 -4.74
CA GLN A 86 -8.63 6.06 -4.32
C GLN A 86 -9.16 4.84 -5.08
N ILE A 87 -8.87 4.75 -6.37
CA ILE A 87 -9.22 3.57 -7.18
C ILE A 87 -8.53 2.32 -6.62
N CYS A 88 -7.26 2.43 -6.25
CA CYS A 88 -6.52 1.33 -5.64
C CYS A 88 -7.14 0.91 -4.30
N VAL A 89 -7.51 1.88 -3.46
CA VAL A 89 -8.18 1.61 -2.17
C VAL A 89 -9.50 0.89 -2.39
N ASP A 90 -10.32 1.37 -3.34
CA ASP A 90 -11.61 0.75 -3.65
C ASP A 90 -11.40 -0.69 -4.15
N ALA A 91 -10.38 -0.92 -4.97
CA ALA A 91 -10.03 -2.25 -5.46
C ALA A 91 -9.59 -3.18 -4.31
N CYS A 92 -8.79 -2.66 -3.36
CA CYS A 92 -8.42 -3.41 -2.16
C CYS A 92 -9.66 -3.81 -1.37
N ARG A 93 -10.54 -2.86 -1.11
CA ARG A 93 -11.72 -3.10 -0.26
C ARG A 93 -12.70 -4.09 -0.92
N ARG A 94 -12.85 -4.05 -2.24
CA ARG A 94 -13.66 -5.06 -2.95
C ARG A 94 -13.09 -6.47 -2.80
N ARG A 95 -11.78 -6.58 -2.57
CA ARG A 95 -11.08 -7.86 -2.34
C ARG A 95 -10.94 -8.21 -0.88
N GLN A 96 -11.60 -7.44 0.00
CA GLN A 96 -11.52 -7.60 1.45
C GLN A 96 -10.10 -7.39 1.99
N VAL A 97 -9.34 -6.50 1.37
CA VAL A 97 -8.04 -6.05 1.86
C VAL A 97 -8.27 -4.74 2.61
N PHE A 98 -8.42 -4.84 3.92
CA PHE A 98 -8.76 -3.72 4.80
C PHE A 98 -7.58 -3.27 5.66
N SER A 99 -6.58 -4.14 5.83
CA SER A 99 -5.39 -3.86 6.61
C SER A 99 -4.21 -4.64 6.06
N PRO A 100 -2.96 -4.31 6.45
CA PRO A 100 -1.80 -5.07 5.99
C PRO A 100 -1.84 -6.56 6.36
N ALA A 101 -2.57 -6.94 7.43
CA ALA A 101 -2.74 -8.33 7.79
C ALA A 101 -3.39 -9.16 6.67
N ASP A 102 -4.31 -8.54 5.92
CA ASP A 102 -4.98 -9.20 4.81
C ASP A 102 -4.03 -9.50 3.65
N LEU A 103 -2.93 -8.75 3.54
CA LEU A 103 -1.91 -8.97 2.52
C LEU A 103 -1.13 -10.27 2.75
N LEU A 104 -1.09 -10.78 3.97
CA LEU A 104 -0.39 -12.03 4.29
C LEU A 104 -1.01 -13.24 3.59
N ARG A 105 -2.25 -13.14 3.15
CA ARG A 105 -2.92 -14.18 2.36
C ARG A 105 -2.82 -13.93 0.85
N ARG A 106 -2.08 -12.90 0.44
CA ARG A 106 -1.98 -12.44 -0.94
C ARG A 106 -0.53 -12.32 -1.40
N ILE A 107 0.32 -13.19 -0.84
CA ILE A 107 1.73 -13.29 -1.20
C ILE A 107 1.84 -14.20 -2.42
N VAL A 108 2.42 -13.71 -3.50
CA VAL A 108 2.51 -14.41 -4.77
C VAL A 108 3.93 -14.42 -5.31
N SER A 109 4.19 -15.29 -6.28
CA SER A 109 5.48 -15.34 -6.99
C SER A 109 5.72 -14.05 -7.78
N GLU A 110 6.98 -13.82 -8.19
CA GLU A 110 7.28 -12.64 -9.01
C GLU A 110 6.50 -12.58 -10.32
N PRO A 111 6.40 -13.68 -11.10
CA PRO A 111 5.58 -13.64 -12.32
C PRO A 111 4.12 -13.32 -12.05
N GLU A 112 3.55 -13.88 -11.00
CA GLU A 112 2.17 -13.58 -10.61
C GLU A 112 2.01 -12.12 -10.15
N TYR A 113 2.98 -11.61 -9.41
CA TYR A 113 2.97 -10.22 -8.96
C TYR A 113 3.01 -9.26 -10.16
N ALA A 114 3.88 -9.53 -11.13
CA ALA A 114 3.97 -8.72 -12.34
C ALA A 114 2.65 -8.73 -13.12
N GLU A 115 1.98 -9.87 -13.21
CA GLU A 115 0.71 -9.99 -13.92
C GLU A 115 -0.44 -9.38 -13.12
N LYS A 116 -0.60 -9.79 -11.86
CA LYS A 116 -1.80 -9.49 -11.08
C LYS A 116 -1.77 -8.12 -10.42
N TRP A 117 -0.58 -7.59 -10.12
CA TRP A 117 -0.47 -6.26 -9.52
C TRP A 117 0.06 -5.23 -10.51
N ASP A 118 1.27 -5.41 -11.06
CA ASP A 118 1.83 -4.44 -12.01
C ASP A 118 0.93 -4.30 -13.25
N GLY A 119 0.47 -5.43 -13.79
CA GLY A 119 -0.45 -5.43 -14.94
C GLY A 119 -1.78 -4.75 -14.63
N TRP A 120 -2.31 -4.98 -13.43
CA TRP A 120 -3.54 -4.31 -12.99
C TRP A 120 -3.34 -2.80 -12.88
N CYS A 121 -2.22 -2.36 -12.31
CA CYS A 121 -1.88 -0.94 -12.21
C CYS A 121 -1.75 -0.29 -13.57
N ASP A 122 -1.04 -0.94 -14.50
CA ASP A 122 -0.84 -0.43 -15.85
C ASP A 122 -2.20 -0.25 -16.57
N ALA A 123 -3.08 -1.22 -16.46
CA ALA A 123 -4.40 -1.16 -17.07
C ALA A 123 -5.26 -0.06 -16.43
N MET A 124 -5.23 0.07 -15.12
CA MET A 124 -5.97 1.11 -14.41
C MET A 124 -5.49 2.49 -14.82
N GLN A 125 -4.16 2.69 -14.85
CA GLN A 125 -3.58 3.98 -15.23
C GLN A 125 -3.93 4.35 -16.66
N ALA A 126 -3.85 3.39 -17.58
CA ALA A 126 -4.22 3.62 -18.99
C ALA A 126 -5.67 4.04 -19.12
N GLU A 127 -6.58 3.39 -18.37
CA GLU A 127 -8.00 3.72 -18.39
C GLU A 127 -8.27 5.13 -17.86
N VAL A 128 -7.65 5.49 -16.74
CA VAL A 128 -7.80 6.81 -16.13
C VAL A 128 -7.29 7.90 -17.09
N LEU A 129 -6.10 7.69 -17.66
CA LEU A 129 -5.51 8.66 -18.58
C LEU A 129 -6.34 8.81 -19.85
N ALA A 130 -6.88 7.72 -20.38
CA ALA A 130 -7.76 7.75 -21.55
C ALA A 130 -9.06 8.53 -21.27
N ARG A 131 -9.65 8.31 -20.10
CA ARG A 131 -10.85 9.04 -19.66
C ARG A 131 -10.58 10.53 -19.52
N ARG A 132 -9.45 10.90 -18.94
CA ARG A 132 -9.05 12.31 -18.79
C ARG A 132 -8.81 12.98 -20.13
N ALA A 133 -8.18 12.27 -21.05
CA ALA A 133 -7.96 12.78 -22.42
C ALA A 133 -9.29 13.02 -23.16
N ASP A 134 -10.25 12.09 -22.99
CA ASP A 134 -11.57 12.22 -23.59
C ASP A 134 -12.34 13.42 -22.99
N GLN A 135 -12.25 13.62 -21.68
CA GLN A 135 -12.87 14.76 -21.02
C GLN A 135 -12.33 16.11 -21.52
N LYS A 136 -11.05 16.17 -21.84
CA LYS A 136 -10.42 17.39 -22.36
C LYS A 136 -10.86 17.74 -23.77
N ARG A 137 -11.40 16.77 -24.53
CA ARG A 137 -11.88 17.00 -25.91
C ARG A 137 -13.29 17.56 -25.92
N LYS A 138 -14.02 17.48 -24.82
CA LYS A 138 -15.40 17.99 -24.75
C LYS A 138 -15.38 19.50 -24.57
N PRO A 139 -16.22 20.24 -25.34
CA PRO A 139 -16.32 21.68 -25.20
C PRO A 139 -16.92 22.11 -23.86
#